data_5abe9edff1997b6a40a06deb7b2c0872
#
_entry.id   5abe9edff1997b6a40a06deb7b2c0872
#
_cell.length_a   1.000
_cell.length_b   1.000
_cell.length_c   1.000
_cell.angle_alpha   90.00
_cell.angle_beta   90.00
_cell.angle_gamma   90.00
#
_symmetry.space_group_name_H-M   'P 1'
#
loop_
_entity.id
_entity.type
_entity.pdbx_description
1 polymer ?
#
loop_
_entity_poly.entity_id
_entity_poly.type
_entity_poly.pdbx_seq_one_letter_code
_entity_poly.pdbx_strand_id
1 'polypeptide(L)'
;MIELTYSSSELMIVNAARLLKNGDVVFVGVGQPNLACNLAKRTHAPDLVMIYEAGVIGAEPRRLPLSIGDPTLVSGALSVVSMYDIFANYLQRGNVDVGFLGGAQIDKYGNINATVIGNDYAHPKVRLPGSGGAQEISAWANRCYIMTPHQKRRFPEKVDFLTSAGYLDGLGGRSVAGLRGKGPVGVVTDIGFLEPNDTGELVLTALHPGKTAAQAIENTGWALKVAGDVRTTEPVTEKELQILREELDPAGIYSKSG
;
A
#
# COMPACT_ATOMS: atom_id res chain seq x y z
N MET A 1 15.94 -8.55 -27.90
CA MET A 1 15.56 -8.65 -26.48
C MET A 1 14.14 -9.18 -26.45
N ILE A 2 13.89 -10.25 -25.70
CA ILE A 2 12.52 -10.75 -25.48
C ILE A 2 11.84 -9.72 -24.59
N GLU A 3 10.77 -9.12 -25.06
CA GLU A 3 9.97 -8.16 -24.26
C GLU A 3 9.30 -8.95 -23.13
N LEU A 4 9.63 -8.63 -21.87
CA LEU A 4 9.05 -9.28 -20.71
C LEU A 4 7.57 -8.87 -20.60
N THR A 5 6.67 -9.83 -20.66
CA THR A 5 5.24 -9.61 -20.48
C THR A 5 4.88 -9.77 -19.00
N TYR A 6 4.29 -8.73 -18.40
CA TYR A 6 3.81 -8.73 -17.01
C TYR A 6 2.44 -8.03 -16.88
N SER A 7 1.69 -8.41 -15.86
CA SER A 7 0.40 -7.80 -15.53
C SER A 7 0.57 -6.45 -14.81
N SER A 8 -0.48 -5.62 -14.80
CA SER A 8 -0.52 -4.39 -13.98
C SER A 8 -0.31 -4.69 -12.49
N SER A 9 -0.83 -5.81 -12.01
CA SER A 9 -0.63 -6.25 -10.61
C SER A 9 0.82 -6.61 -10.32
N GLU A 10 1.48 -7.37 -11.21
CA GLU A 10 2.91 -7.70 -11.07
C GLU A 10 3.77 -6.44 -11.06
N LEU A 11 3.48 -5.49 -11.94
CA LEU A 11 4.17 -4.19 -12.00
C LEU A 11 4.04 -3.43 -10.67
N MET A 12 2.84 -3.32 -10.12
CA MET A 12 2.61 -2.67 -8.82
C MET A 12 3.33 -3.39 -7.68
N ILE A 13 3.27 -4.73 -7.63
CA ILE A 13 3.92 -5.54 -6.59
C ILE A 13 5.44 -5.33 -6.61
N VAL A 14 6.06 -5.40 -7.77
CA VAL A 14 7.51 -5.19 -7.93
C VAL A 14 7.91 -3.79 -7.49
N ASN A 15 7.18 -2.77 -7.95
CA ASN A 15 7.50 -1.39 -7.59
C ASN A 15 7.25 -1.12 -6.10
N ALA A 16 6.23 -1.70 -5.48
CA ALA A 16 6.01 -1.61 -4.04
C ALA A 16 7.12 -2.32 -3.24
N ALA A 17 7.59 -3.48 -3.70
CA ALA A 17 8.71 -4.19 -3.08
C ALA A 17 9.98 -3.33 -3.04
N ARG A 18 10.29 -2.63 -4.13
CA ARG A 18 11.49 -1.77 -4.27
C ARG A 18 11.50 -0.54 -3.34
N LEU A 19 10.35 -0.17 -2.75
CA LEU A 19 10.25 0.91 -1.77
C LEU A 19 10.71 0.51 -0.36
N LEU A 20 10.78 -0.79 -0.10
CA LEU A 20 11.16 -1.34 1.20
C LEU A 20 12.69 -1.37 1.35
N LYS A 21 13.15 -1.16 2.56
CA LYS A 21 14.58 -1.17 2.91
C LYS A 21 14.89 -2.38 3.75
N ASN A 22 16.12 -2.87 3.67
CA ASN A 22 16.56 -3.93 4.54
C ASN A 22 16.47 -3.50 6.01
N GLY A 23 15.91 -4.37 6.86
CA GLY A 23 15.68 -4.09 8.27
C GLY A 23 14.39 -3.30 8.58
N ASP A 24 13.59 -2.88 7.57
CA ASP A 24 12.28 -2.26 7.83
C ASP A 24 11.36 -3.24 8.60
N VAL A 25 10.66 -2.71 9.58
CA VAL A 25 9.54 -3.39 10.25
C VAL A 25 8.25 -2.96 9.55
N VAL A 26 7.59 -3.92 8.89
CA VAL A 26 6.46 -3.63 8.00
C VAL A 26 5.17 -4.22 8.54
N PHE A 27 4.17 -3.38 8.77
CA PHE A 27 2.81 -3.82 9.05
C PHE A 27 2.11 -4.14 7.73
N VAL A 28 1.80 -5.42 7.53
CA VAL A 28 1.32 -5.91 6.23
C VAL A 28 0.00 -6.68 6.37
N GLY A 29 -0.92 -6.40 5.44
CA GLY A 29 -2.12 -7.19 5.21
C GLY A 29 -1.88 -8.33 4.23
N VAL A 30 -2.91 -9.11 3.96
CA VAL A 30 -2.91 -10.13 2.89
C VAL A 30 -3.06 -9.48 1.51
N GLY A 31 -2.70 -10.20 0.45
CA GLY A 31 -2.84 -9.75 -0.94
C GLY A 31 -1.56 -9.20 -1.53
N GLN A 32 -1.69 -8.25 -2.45
CA GLN A 32 -0.55 -7.67 -3.17
C GLN A 32 0.53 -7.06 -2.25
N PRO A 33 0.21 -6.35 -1.16
CA PRO A 33 1.23 -5.87 -0.22
C PRO A 33 2.06 -7.00 0.41
N ASN A 34 1.43 -8.14 0.72
CA ASN A 34 2.15 -9.31 1.23
C ASN A 34 3.14 -9.86 0.21
N LEU A 35 2.73 -9.93 -1.05
CA LEU A 35 3.63 -10.32 -2.15
C LEU A 35 4.80 -9.36 -2.28
N ALA A 36 4.56 -8.05 -2.21
CA ALA A 36 5.62 -7.04 -2.27
C ALA A 36 6.65 -7.20 -1.14
N CYS A 37 6.20 -7.40 0.10
CA CYS A 37 7.09 -7.64 1.24
C CYS A 37 7.90 -8.94 1.09
N ASN A 38 7.26 -10.02 0.66
CA ASN A 38 7.94 -11.30 0.44
C ASN A 38 8.92 -11.25 -0.73
N LEU A 39 8.61 -10.49 -1.80
CA LEU A 39 9.54 -10.25 -2.91
C LEU A 39 10.75 -9.45 -2.45
N ALA A 40 10.54 -8.37 -1.69
CA ALA A 40 11.62 -7.59 -1.12
C ALA A 40 12.56 -8.47 -0.24
N LYS A 41 11.96 -9.31 0.63
CA LYS A 41 12.71 -10.22 1.50
C LYS A 41 13.55 -11.23 0.72
N ARG A 42 13.08 -11.69 -0.46
CA ARG A 42 13.81 -12.63 -1.32
C ARG A 42 14.81 -11.97 -2.28
N THR A 43 14.84 -10.65 -2.33
CA THR A 43 15.71 -9.91 -3.25
C THR A 43 16.71 -9.02 -2.52
N HIS A 44 16.30 -7.86 -2.07
CA HIS A 44 17.20 -6.80 -1.58
C HIS A 44 17.03 -6.47 -0.09
N ALA A 45 16.02 -7.03 0.58
CA ALA A 45 15.73 -6.73 1.97
C ALA A 45 15.54 -8.02 2.82
N PRO A 46 16.57 -8.91 2.93
CA PRO A 46 16.44 -10.20 3.60
C PRO A 46 16.10 -10.09 5.11
N ASP A 47 16.49 -9.01 5.77
CA ASP A 47 16.24 -8.78 7.20
C ASP A 47 14.92 -8.02 7.46
N LEU A 48 14.06 -7.90 6.45
CA LEU A 48 12.74 -7.29 6.60
C LEU A 48 11.88 -8.09 7.58
N VAL A 49 11.26 -7.40 8.55
CA VAL A 49 10.38 -8.00 9.56
C VAL A 49 8.94 -7.69 9.24
N MET A 50 8.15 -8.70 8.88
CA MET A 50 6.72 -8.54 8.64
C MET A 50 5.93 -8.72 9.94
N ILE A 51 5.04 -7.77 10.24
CA ILE A 51 4.09 -7.84 11.35
C ILE A 51 2.68 -7.96 10.79
N TYR A 52 1.90 -8.88 11.35
CA TYR A 52 0.50 -9.12 10.99
C TYR A 52 -0.43 -8.77 12.14
N GLU A 53 -1.59 -8.20 11.80
CA GLU A 53 -2.61 -7.74 12.76
C GLU A 53 -3.00 -8.83 13.77
N ALA A 54 -3.05 -10.09 13.35
CA ALA A 54 -3.40 -11.22 14.22
C ALA A 54 -2.37 -11.55 15.32
N GLY A 55 -1.24 -10.83 15.39
CA GLY A 55 -0.24 -11.01 16.45
C GLY A 55 1.06 -11.67 16.01
N VAL A 56 1.23 -11.95 14.74
CA VAL A 56 2.43 -12.65 14.27
C VAL A 56 3.51 -11.64 13.85
N ILE A 57 4.73 -11.88 14.31
CA ILE A 57 5.92 -11.06 14.05
C ILE A 57 6.98 -11.93 13.38
N GLY A 58 7.51 -11.46 12.23
CA GLY A 58 8.59 -12.12 11.52
C GLY A 58 8.23 -13.47 10.92
N ALA A 59 7.00 -13.63 10.44
CA ALA A 59 6.53 -14.84 9.77
C ALA A 59 7.35 -15.19 8.52
N GLU A 60 7.57 -16.48 8.30
CA GLU A 60 8.17 -17.03 7.08
C GLU A 60 7.29 -18.17 6.51
N PRO A 61 6.06 -17.83 6.07
CA PRO A 61 5.13 -18.84 5.61
C PRO A 61 5.60 -19.49 4.31
N ARG A 62 5.45 -20.82 4.21
CA ARG A 62 5.80 -21.58 3.00
C ARG A 62 4.85 -21.34 1.82
N ARG A 63 3.66 -20.82 2.09
CA ARG A 63 2.65 -20.40 1.11
C ARG A 63 2.06 -19.06 1.52
N LEU A 64 1.47 -18.36 0.59
CA LEU A 64 0.74 -17.13 0.90
C LEU A 64 -0.42 -17.40 1.88
N PRO A 65 -0.60 -16.53 2.87
CA PRO A 65 -1.77 -16.58 3.74
C PRO A 65 -3.02 -16.16 2.96
N LEU A 66 -4.12 -16.87 3.17
CA LEU A 66 -5.43 -16.53 2.59
C LEU A 66 -6.21 -15.51 3.42
N SER A 67 -5.83 -15.33 4.68
CA SER A 67 -6.38 -14.34 5.60
C SER A 67 -5.35 -13.94 6.65
N ILE A 68 -5.58 -12.85 7.38
CA ILE A 68 -4.73 -12.42 8.50
C ILE A 68 -4.73 -13.43 9.68
N GLY A 69 -5.74 -14.29 9.76
CA GLY A 69 -5.85 -15.38 10.75
C GLY A 69 -5.41 -16.74 10.22
N ASP A 70 -4.79 -16.82 9.03
CA ASP A 70 -4.32 -18.08 8.47
C ASP A 70 -3.21 -18.68 9.33
N PRO A 71 -3.33 -19.95 9.82
CA PRO A 71 -2.30 -20.59 10.64
C PRO A 71 -0.91 -20.66 9.99
N THR A 72 -0.82 -20.57 8.66
CA THR A 72 0.48 -20.56 7.96
C THR A 72 1.36 -19.39 8.41
N LEU A 73 0.77 -18.30 8.91
CA LEU A 73 1.50 -17.11 9.37
C LEU A 73 2.36 -17.39 10.61
N VAL A 74 2.04 -18.41 11.40
CA VAL A 74 2.85 -18.81 12.57
C VAL A 74 4.14 -19.51 12.15
N SER A 75 4.23 -19.99 10.92
CA SER A 75 5.42 -20.72 10.44
C SER A 75 6.63 -19.79 10.42
N GLY A 76 7.72 -20.21 11.08
CA GLY A 76 8.97 -19.44 11.16
C GLY A 76 8.89 -18.12 11.94
N ALA A 77 7.76 -17.85 12.59
CA ALA A 77 7.56 -16.59 13.31
C ALA A 77 8.61 -16.39 14.43
N LEU A 78 9.15 -15.19 14.52
CA LEU A 78 10.03 -14.77 15.63
C LEU A 78 9.26 -14.69 16.95
N SER A 79 7.99 -14.25 16.89
CA SER A 79 7.12 -14.17 18.05
C SER A 79 5.65 -14.22 17.63
N VAL A 80 4.81 -14.70 18.57
CA VAL A 80 3.35 -14.62 18.46
C VAL A 80 2.85 -13.94 19.72
N VAL A 81 2.20 -12.80 19.56
CA VAL A 81 1.70 -11.96 20.64
C VAL A 81 0.21 -11.70 20.46
N SER A 82 -0.42 -10.93 21.35
CA SER A 82 -1.80 -10.54 21.17
C SER A 82 -1.94 -9.45 20.11
N MET A 83 -3.12 -9.34 19.48
CA MET A 83 -3.46 -8.20 18.61
C MET A 83 -3.27 -6.87 19.35
N TYR A 84 -3.62 -6.83 20.63
CA TYR A 84 -3.39 -5.65 21.48
C TYR A 84 -1.92 -5.24 21.50
N ASP A 85 -1.00 -6.18 21.66
CA ASP A 85 0.44 -5.88 21.68
C ASP A 85 0.90 -5.31 20.35
N ILE A 86 0.43 -5.85 19.22
CA ILE A 86 0.77 -5.35 17.89
C ILE A 86 0.41 -3.87 17.75
N PHE A 87 -0.80 -3.48 18.14
CA PHE A 87 -1.24 -2.10 18.02
C PHE A 87 -0.65 -1.19 19.12
N ALA A 88 -0.74 -1.59 20.37
CA ALA A 88 -0.35 -0.74 21.50
C ALA A 88 1.16 -0.68 21.73
N ASN A 89 1.86 -1.82 21.61
CA ASN A 89 3.26 -1.91 21.97
C ASN A 89 4.23 -1.82 20.79
N TYR A 90 3.78 -2.12 19.59
CA TYR A 90 4.60 -1.95 18.38
C TYR A 90 4.18 -0.73 17.58
N LEU A 91 2.95 -0.66 17.08
CA LEU A 91 2.52 0.39 16.17
C LEU A 91 2.46 1.77 16.85
N GLN A 92 1.71 1.90 17.94
CA GLN A 92 1.53 3.20 18.66
C GLN A 92 2.82 3.70 19.34
N ARG A 93 3.79 2.82 19.55
CA ARG A 93 5.13 3.17 20.06
C ARG A 93 6.12 3.60 18.98
N GLY A 94 5.72 3.58 17.69
CA GLY A 94 6.57 3.98 16.59
C GLY A 94 7.59 2.92 16.15
N ASN A 95 7.39 1.66 16.55
CA ASN A 95 8.26 0.53 16.18
C ASN A 95 7.85 -0.11 14.84
N VAL A 96 7.03 0.55 14.04
CA VAL A 96 6.63 0.12 12.70
C VAL A 96 7.08 1.17 11.70
N ASP A 97 8.01 0.78 10.83
CA ASP A 97 8.60 1.68 9.83
C ASP A 97 7.66 1.94 8.67
N VAL A 98 6.98 0.89 8.19
CA VAL A 98 6.13 0.96 7.01
C VAL A 98 4.78 0.29 7.27
N GLY A 99 3.69 0.95 6.85
CA GLY A 99 2.37 0.36 6.69
C GLY A 99 1.95 0.39 5.22
N PHE A 100 1.43 -0.74 4.72
CA PHE A 100 0.75 -0.77 3.43
C PHE A 100 -0.75 -0.69 3.63
N LEU A 101 -1.38 0.20 2.87
CA LEU A 101 -2.81 0.44 2.91
C LEU A 101 -3.42 0.32 1.51
N GLY A 102 -4.70 -0.02 1.47
CA GLY A 102 -5.50 0.02 0.27
C GLY A 102 -6.87 0.62 0.57
N GLY A 103 -7.62 0.98 -0.47
CA GLY A 103 -8.95 1.52 -0.30
C GLY A 103 -9.74 1.55 -1.60
N ALA A 104 -11.04 1.80 -1.46
CA ALA A 104 -11.94 1.95 -2.59
C ALA A 104 -11.83 3.35 -3.23
N GLN A 105 -11.53 4.37 -2.41
CA GLN A 105 -11.29 5.74 -2.85
C GLN A 105 -10.09 6.33 -2.13
N ILE A 106 -9.31 7.15 -2.83
CA ILE A 106 -8.17 7.91 -2.32
C ILE A 106 -8.28 9.31 -2.91
N ASP A 107 -8.32 10.34 -2.06
CA ASP A 107 -8.40 11.72 -2.53
C ASP A 107 -7.03 12.37 -2.72
N LYS A 108 -7.03 13.62 -3.14
CA LYS A 108 -5.82 14.39 -3.44
C LYS A 108 -4.86 14.58 -2.26
N TYR A 109 -5.31 14.34 -1.04
CA TYR A 109 -4.49 14.38 0.17
C TYR A 109 -4.15 12.99 0.72
N GLY A 110 -4.42 11.94 -0.05
CA GLY A 110 -4.15 10.57 0.36
C GLY A 110 -5.05 10.08 1.48
N ASN A 111 -6.19 10.73 1.72
CA ASN A 111 -7.22 10.21 2.60
C ASN A 111 -7.86 8.99 1.95
N ILE A 112 -8.18 7.96 2.74
CA ILE A 112 -8.63 6.68 2.25
C ILE A 112 -10.07 6.42 2.70
N ASN A 113 -10.88 5.94 1.77
CA ASN A 113 -12.20 5.39 2.05
C ASN A 113 -12.23 3.87 1.78
N ALA A 114 -12.58 3.13 2.81
CA ALA A 114 -12.84 1.69 2.78
C ALA A 114 -14.16 1.34 3.50
N THR A 115 -15.05 2.32 3.73
CA THR A 115 -16.26 2.14 4.56
C THR A 115 -17.55 2.22 3.76
N VAL A 116 -17.78 3.29 3.01
CA VAL A 116 -19.02 3.45 2.22
C VAL A 116 -18.76 4.25 0.94
N ILE A 117 -19.48 3.94 -0.11
CA ILE A 117 -19.60 4.76 -1.31
C ILE A 117 -20.96 5.43 -1.33
N GLY A 118 -20.98 6.74 -1.53
CA GLY A 118 -22.15 7.62 -1.50
C GLY A 118 -22.14 8.52 -0.28
N ASN A 119 -22.95 9.59 -0.35
CA ASN A 119 -22.94 10.68 0.63
C ASN A 119 -23.85 10.44 1.85
N ASP A 120 -24.58 9.33 1.87
CA ASP A 120 -25.44 8.95 2.99
C ASP A 120 -24.89 7.69 3.65
N TYR A 121 -24.41 7.83 4.90
CA TYR A 121 -23.88 6.70 5.65
C TYR A 121 -24.96 5.65 6.02
N ALA A 122 -26.19 6.10 6.25
CA ALA A 122 -27.29 5.19 6.62
C ALA A 122 -27.78 4.40 5.40
N HIS A 123 -27.78 5.02 4.20
CA HIS A 123 -28.24 4.42 2.95
C HIS A 123 -27.16 4.53 1.85
N PRO A 124 -25.99 3.88 2.02
CA PRO A 124 -24.90 4.01 1.07
C PRO A 124 -25.21 3.27 -0.24
N LYS A 125 -24.63 3.76 -1.36
CA LYS A 125 -24.68 3.03 -2.62
C LYS A 125 -23.95 1.69 -2.53
N VAL A 126 -22.83 1.65 -1.78
CA VAL A 126 -22.06 0.43 -1.51
C VAL A 126 -21.55 0.48 -0.07
N ARG A 127 -21.81 -0.60 0.68
CA ARG A 127 -21.15 -0.84 1.97
C ARG A 127 -19.88 -1.64 1.73
N LEU A 128 -18.78 -1.13 2.26
CA LEU A 128 -17.44 -1.73 2.17
C LEU A 128 -17.08 -2.39 3.52
N PRO A 129 -15.98 -3.16 3.61
CA PRO A 129 -15.60 -3.88 4.84
C PRO A 129 -15.33 -2.99 6.06
N GLY A 130 -14.97 -1.72 5.87
CA GLY A 130 -14.59 -0.80 6.94
C GLY A 130 -13.08 -0.69 7.10
N SER A 131 -12.64 -0.15 8.24
CA SER A 131 -11.23 0.18 8.47
C SER A 131 -10.35 -1.03 8.81
N GLY A 132 -10.86 -2.02 9.52
CA GLY A 132 -9.96 -2.93 10.22
C GLY A 132 -8.91 -2.13 11.01
N GLY A 133 -7.65 -2.51 10.92
CA GLY A 133 -6.53 -1.77 11.51
C GLY A 133 -6.00 -0.60 10.67
N ALA A 134 -6.56 -0.32 9.48
CA ALA A 134 -6.00 0.66 8.55
C ALA A 134 -5.95 2.09 9.11
N GLN A 135 -6.93 2.49 9.92
CA GLN A 135 -6.94 3.80 10.57
C GLN A 135 -5.79 3.97 11.55
N GLU A 136 -5.49 2.94 12.35
CA GLU A 136 -4.37 2.94 13.28
C GLU A 136 -3.04 2.94 12.54
N ILE A 137 -2.91 2.13 11.49
CA ILE A 137 -1.70 2.08 10.66
C ILE A 137 -1.44 3.45 10.04
N SER A 138 -2.45 4.10 9.47
CA SER A 138 -2.30 5.44 8.87
C SER A 138 -1.94 6.52 9.89
N ALA A 139 -2.40 6.37 11.15
CA ALA A 139 -2.17 7.34 12.21
C ALA A 139 -0.77 7.22 12.84
N TRP A 140 -0.22 6.00 12.94
CA TRP A 140 0.92 5.72 13.80
C TRP A 140 2.16 5.16 13.09
N ALA A 141 2.03 4.47 11.94
CA ALA A 141 3.20 3.98 11.22
C ALA A 141 4.10 5.16 10.81
N ASN A 142 5.42 4.96 10.87
CA ASN A 142 6.39 6.02 10.54
C ASN A 142 6.18 6.54 9.12
N ARG A 143 5.81 5.67 8.17
CA ARG A 143 5.42 6.02 6.80
C ARG A 143 4.40 5.01 6.29
N CYS A 144 3.48 5.47 5.45
CA CYS A 144 2.50 4.62 4.79
C CYS A 144 2.66 4.69 3.28
N TYR A 145 2.49 3.54 2.63
CA TYR A 145 2.29 3.47 1.19
C TYR A 145 0.87 3.00 0.90
N ILE A 146 0.23 3.63 -0.06
CA ILE A 146 -1.08 3.20 -0.55
C ILE A 146 -0.84 2.44 -1.86
N MET A 147 -1.50 1.30 -2.03
CA MET A 147 -1.36 0.46 -3.20
C MET A 147 -2.73 0.22 -3.84
N THR A 148 -2.93 0.72 -5.07
CA THR A 148 -4.23 0.64 -5.75
C THR A 148 -4.11 0.87 -7.26
N PRO A 149 -4.93 0.21 -8.12
CA PRO A 149 -5.02 0.54 -9.53
C PRO A 149 -5.44 1.99 -9.77
N HIS A 150 -4.83 2.66 -10.74
CA HIS A 150 -5.09 4.06 -11.07
C HIS A 150 -6.35 4.19 -11.96
N GLN A 151 -7.48 4.24 -11.32
CA GLN A 151 -8.79 4.33 -11.98
C GLN A 151 -9.57 5.51 -11.44
N LYS A 152 -10.22 6.30 -12.29
CA LYS A 152 -10.95 7.52 -11.93
C LYS A 152 -11.92 7.36 -10.77
N ARG A 153 -12.62 6.24 -10.69
CA ARG A 153 -13.54 5.93 -9.58
C ARG A 153 -12.84 5.76 -8.22
N ARG A 154 -11.54 5.45 -8.23
CA ARG A 154 -10.70 5.27 -7.03
C ARG A 154 -9.99 6.55 -6.60
N PHE A 155 -9.91 7.54 -7.49
CA PHE A 155 -9.24 8.82 -7.25
C PHE A 155 -10.22 9.99 -7.38
N PRO A 156 -11.27 10.09 -6.50
CA PRO A 156 -12.14 11.27 -6.46
C PRO A 156 -11.38 12.47 -5.89
N GLU A 157 -11.84 13.69 -6.13
CA GLU A 157 -11.27 14.89 -5.52
C GLU A 157 -11.34 14.86 -3.98
N LYS A 158 -12.43 14.30 -3.44
CA LYS A 158 -12.64 14.06 -2.01
C LYS A 158 -13.30 12.69 -1.82
N VAL A 159 -12.86 11.95 -0.81
CA VAL A 159 -13.47 10.67 -0.44
C VAL A 159 -14.89 10.86 0.09
N ASP A 160 -15.79 9.93 -0.22
CA ASP A 160 -17.18 9.96 0.30
C ASP A 160 -17.23 9.75 1.82
N PHE A 161 -16.25 9.04 2.36
CA PHE A 161 -16.11 8.80 3.81
C PHE A 161 -14.63 8.71 4.18
N LEU A 162 -14.23 9.34 5.27
CA LEU A 162 -12.87 9.27 5.80
C LEU A 162 -12.72 8.02 6.68
N THR A 163 -12.13 6.96 6.12
CA THR A 163 -11.82 5.75 6.89
C THR A 163 -10.44 5.85 7.54
N SER A 164 -9.42 6.24 6.77
CA SER A 164 -8.04 6.38 7.25
C SER A 164 -7.48 7.71 6.78
N ALA A 165 -6.87 8.43 7.72
CA ALA A 165 -6.38 9.78 7.47
C ALA A 165 -5.10 9.79 6.63
N GLY A 166 -5.15 10.50 5.49
CA GLY A 166 -3.97 10.99 4.80
C GLY A 166 -3.46 12.27 5.42
N TYR A 167 -3.34 13.32 4.61
CA TYR A 167 -3.00 14.68 5.08
C TYR A 167 -4.24 15.51 5.46
N LEU A 168 -5.43 14.89 5.50
CA LEU A 168 -6.72 15.55 5.79
C LEU A 168 -7.02 16.67 4.78
N ASP A 169 -6.91 17.93 5.18
CA ASP A 169 -7.11 19.10 4.33
C ASP A 169 -5.78 19.78 3.95
N GLY A 170 -4.66 19.08 4.12
CA GLY A 170 -3.32 19.55 3.79
C GLY A 170 -2.28 19.26 4.88
N LEU A 171 -1.06 19.73 4.68
CA LEU A 171 0.12 19.33 5.48
C LEU A 171 -0.03 19.55 7.00
N GLY A 172 -0.71 20.59 7.44
CA GLY A 172 -0.95 20.87 8.87
C GLY A 172 -2.03 20.00 9.52
N GLY A 173 -2.90 19.38 8.75
CA GLY A 173 -4.08 18.65 9.23
C GLY A 173 -3.74 17.52 10.19
N ARG A 174 -2.71 16.73 9.87
CA ARG A 174 -2.26 15.63 10.73
C ARG A 174 -1.82 16.08 12.12
N SER A 175 -1.04 17.15 12.20
CA SER A 175 -0.57 17.71 13.47
C SER A 175 -1.73 18.23 14.33
N VAL A 176 -2.67 18.92 13.71
CA VAL A 176 -3.90 19.42 14.40
C VAL A 176 -4.75 18.24 14.91
N ALA A 177 -4.83 17.15 14.16
CA ALA A 177 -5.55 15.94 14.55
C ALA A 177 -4.78 15.04 15.52
N GLY A 178 -3.55 15.39 15.92
CA GLY A 178 -2.73 14.60 16.84
C GLY A 178 -2.18 13.29 16.25
N LEU A 179 -2.13 13.17 14.93
CA LEU A 179 -1.62 11.98 14.24
C LEU A 179 -0.09 12.00 14.23
N ARG A 180 0.56 10.98 14.79
CA ARG A 180 2.02 10.95 14.98
C ARG A 180 2.80 10.40 13.79
N GLY A 181 2.25 9.44 13.06
CA GLY A 181 2.86 8.93 11.83
C GLY A 181 3.00 10.00 10.75
N LYS A 182 3.92 9.81 9.81
CA LYS A 182 4.14 10.79 8.72
C LYS A 182 3.01 10.79 7.67
N GLY A 183 2.12 9.80 7.72
CA GLY A 183 1.05 9.64 6.74
C GLY A 183 1.51 8.94 5.46
N PRO A 184 0.71 9.05 4.37
CA PRO A 184 1.05 8.43 3.11
C PRO A 184 2.22 9.18 2.47
N VAL A 185 3.36 8.50 2.37
CA VAL A 185 4.56 9.03 1.70
C VAL A 185 4.57 8.71 0.20
N GLY A 186 3.64 7.88 -0.26
CA GLY A 186 3.48 7.57 -1.66
C GLY A 186 2.27 6.67 -1.94
N VAL A 187 1.74 6.81 -3.15
CA VAL A 187 0.70 5.93 -3.71
C VAL A 187 1.31 5.21 -4.91
N VAL A 188 1.35 3.89 -4.81
CA VAL A 188 1.82 2.99 -5.88
C VAL A 188 0.62 2.60 -6.72
N THR A 189 0.68 2.89 -8.01
CA THR A 189 -0.37 2.54 -8.96
C THR A 189 0.19 1.72 -10.12
N ASP A 190 -0.66 1.23 -11.00
CA ASP A 190 -0.25 0.57 -12.25
C ASP A 190 0.16 1.57 -13.36
N ILE A 191 0.08 2.87 -13.11
CA ILE A 191 0.55 3.92 -14.02
C ILE A 191 1.89 4.50 -13.53
N GLY A 192 2.04 4.69 -12.21
CA GLY A 192 3.23 5.32 -11.65
C GLY A 192 3.08 5.60 -10.16
N PHE A 193 3.87 6.55 -9.66
CA PHE A 193 3.86 6.97 -8.27
C PHE A 193 3.27 8.37 -8.12
N LEU A 194 2.42 8.51 -7.09
CA LEU A 194 2.01 9.82 -6.58
C LEU A 194 2.67 10.02 -5.22
N GLU A 195 3.29 11.16 -5.01
CA GLU A 195 3.93 11.51 -3.72
C GLU A 195 3.40 12.87 -3.26
N PRO A 196 3.30 13.12 -1.94
CA PRO A 196 2.83 14.40 -1.42
C PRO A 196 3.84 15.50 -1.68
N ASN A 197 3.37 16.65 -2.11
CA ASN A 197 4.16 17.87 -2.19
C ASN A 197 4.19 18.63 -0.84
N ASP A 198 4.77 19.83 -0.83
CA ASP A 198 4.89 20.69 0.35
C ASP A 198 3.55 21.12 0.97
N THR A 199 2.44 20.94 0.28
CA THR A 199 1.09 21.20 0.80
C THR A 199 0.37 19.94 1.25
N GLY A 200 0.97 18.75 1.06
CA GLY A 200 0.37 17.46 1.32
C GLY A 200 -0.50 16.94 0.18
N GLU A 201 -0.58 17.66 -0.96
CA GLU A 201 -1.31 17.22 -2.14
C GLU A 201 -0.48 16.21 -2.94
N LEU A 202 -1.12 15.13 -3.37
CA LEU A 202 -0.50 14.10 -4.19
C LEU A 202 -0.19 14.63 -5.60
N VAL A 203 1.05 14.43 -6.03
CA VAL A 203 1.60 14.85 -7.32
C VAL A 203 2.20 13.64 -8.02
N LEU A 204 2.04 13.53 -9.33
CA LEU A 204 2.68 12.48 -10.13
C LEU A 204 4.19 12.72 -10.21
N THR A 205 4.99 11.84 -9.61
CA THR A 205 6.46 11.97 -9.51
C THR A 205 7.23 10.92 -10.31
N ALA A 206 6.58 9.80 -10.64
CA ALA A 206 7.18 8.79 -11.49
C ALA A 206 6.14 8.09 -12.36
N LEU A 207 6.57 7.62 -13.53
CA LEU A 207 5.79 6.82 -14.45
C LEU A 207 6.45 5.46 -14.64
N HIS A 208 5.65 4.43 -14.83
CA HIS A 208 6.16 3.13 -15.24
C HIS A 208 6.49 3.12 -16.74
N PRO A 209 7.41 2.24 -17.19
CA PRO A 209 7.73 2.11 -18.61
C PRO A 209 6.48 1.95 -19.48
N GLY A 210 6.39 2.74 -20.55
CA GLY A 210 5.26 2.74 -21.48
C GLY A 210 3.98 3.46 -20.99
N LYS A 211 3.98 4.02 -19.78
CA LYS A 211 2.86 4.83 -19.25
C LYS A 211 3.09 6.32 -19.49
N THR A 212 2.00 7.10 -19.48
CA THR A 212 2.04 8.54 -19.76
C THR A 212 1.35 9.35 -18.67
N ALA A 213 1.78 10.61 -18.50
CA ALA A 213 1.12 11.54 -17.57
C ALA A 213 -0.35 11.81 -17.97
N ALA A 214 -0.66 11.82 -19.27
CA ALA A 214 -2.03 11.97 -19.75
C ALA A 214 -2.96 10.86 -19.22
N GLN A 215 -2.48 9.61 -19.20
CA GLN A 215 -3.24 8.48 -18.62
C GLN A 215 -3.51 8.68 -17.13
N ALA A 216 -2.52 9.16 -16.36
CA ALA A 216 -2.69 9.44 -14.94
C ALA A 216 -3.72 10.57 -14.71
N ILE A 217 -3.61 11.67 -15.46
CA ILE A 217 -4.52 12.83 -15.37
C ILE A 217 -5.96 12.42 -15.69
N GLU A 218 -6.18 11.67 -16.79
CA GLU A 218 -7.50 11.21 -17.22
C GLU A 218 -8.18 10.32 -16.16
N ASN A 219 -7.38 9.52 -15.46
CA ASN A 219 -7.84 8.59 -14.43
C ASN A 219 -7.85 9.18 -13.01
N THR A 220 -7.73 10.50 -12.88
CA THR A 220 -7.79 11.23 -11.61
C THR A 220 -8.99 12.17 -11.60
N GLY A 221 -9.67 12.30 -10.49
CA GLY A 221 -10.88 13.12 -10.30
C GLY A 221 -10.61 14.58 -9.91
N TRP A 222 -9.34 14.99 -9.79
CA TRP A 222 -8.93 16.36 -9.55
C TRP A 222 -7.88 16.80 -10.59
N ALA A 223 -7.51 18.06 -10.61
CA ALA A 223 -6.44 18.59 -11.46
C ALA A 223 -5.07 18.07 -10.97
N LEU A 224 -4.73 16.82 -11.35
CA LEU A 224 -3.49 16.18 -10.93
C LEU A 224 -2.29 16.98 -11.42
N LYS A 225 -1.46 17.42 -10.49
CA LYS A 225 -0.18 18.05 -10.78
C LYS A 225 0.85 17.00 -11.17
N VAL A 226 1.74 17.39 -12.06
CA VAL A 226 2.86 16.55 -12.54
C VAL A 226 4.15 17.24 -12.13
N ALA A 227 5.08 16.50 -11.51
CA ALA A 227 6.37 17.04 -11.12
C ALA A 227 7.16 17.51 -12.36
N GLY A 228 8.01 18.51 -12.20
CA GLY A 228 8.83 19.03 -13.31
C GLY A 228 9.87 18.02 -13.81
N ASP A 229 10.28 17.07 -12.96
CA ASP A 229 11.27 16.02 -13.20
C ASP A 229 10.65 14.62 -12.98
N VAL A 230 9.60 14.29 -13.71
CA VAL A 230 8.98 12.96 -13.63
C VAL A 230 9.97 11.86 -13.99
N ARG A 231 10.24 10.99 -13.01
CA ARG A 231 11.15 9.86 -13.19
C ARG A 231 10.45 8.72 -13.96
N THR A 232 11.23 7.88 -14.63
CA THR A 232 10.73 6.58 -15.10
C THR A 232 11.21 5.51 -14.12
N THR A 233 10.30 4.64 -13.66
CA THR A 233 10.68 3.53 -12.79
C THR A 233 11.50 2.50 -13.58
N GLU A 234 12.38 1.78 -12.86
CA GLU A 234 13.13 0.69 -13.46
C GLU A 234 12.19 -0.40 -14.00
N PRO A 235 12.48 -0.96 -15.17
CA PRO A 235 11.72 -2.09 -15.70
C PRO A 235 11.68 -3.26 -14.72
N VAL A 236 10.60 -4.05 -14.79
CA VAL A 236 10.51 -5.32 -14.06
C VAL A 236 11.56 -6.28 -14.60
N THR A 237 12.25 -6.99 -13.73
CA THR A 237 13.28 -7.96 -14.10
C THR A 237 12.72 -9.38 -14.21
N GLU A 238 13.36 -10.22 -15.01
CA GLU A 238 13.01 -11.63 -15.13
C GLU A 238 13.08 -12.37 -13.80
N LYS A 239 14.09 -12.06 -12.98
CA LYS A 239 14.27 -12.64 -11.64
C LYS A 239 13.11 -12.30 -10.71
N GLU A 240 12.64 -11.05 -10.70
CA GLU A 240 11.49 -10.63 -9.90
C GLU A 240 10.21 -11.34 -10.32
N LEU A 241 9.98 -11.48 -11.63
CA LEU A 241 8.83 -12.22 -12.15
C LEU A 241 8.91 -13.71 -11.84
N GLN A 242 10.09 -14.32 -11.94
CA GLN A 242 10.29 -15.72 -11.60
C GLN A 242 9.94 -15.98 -10.13
N ILE A 243 10.48 -15.18 -9.20
CA ILE A 243 10.17 -15.30 -7.77
C ILE A 243 8.67 -15.14 -7.52
N LEU A 244 8.03 -14.13 -8.14
CA LEU A 244 6.59 -13.92 -7.98
C LEU A 244 5.77 -15.09 -8.49
N ARG A 245 6.06 -15.61 -9.69
CA ARG A 245 5.24 -16.59 -10.40
C ARG A 245 5.49 -18.03 -9.95
N GLU A 246 6.72 -18.36 -9.57
CA GLU A 246 7.10 -19.74 -9.26
C GLU A 246 7.13 -20.01 -7.76
N GLU A 247 7.51 -19.01 -6.94
CA GLU A 247 7.68 -19.21 -5.52
C GLU A 247 6.56 -18.60 -4.68
N LEU A 248 6.15 -17.34 -4.97
CA LEU A 248 5.25 -16.59 -4.10
C LEU A 248 3.78 -16.81 -4.43
N ASP A 249 3.41 -16.74 -5.70
CA ASP A 249 2.01 -16.84 -6.16
C ASP A 249 1.88 -17.72 -7.40
N PRO A 250 2.29 -19.00 -7.34
CA PRO A 250 2.23 -19.90 -8.49
C PRO A 250 0.81 -20.11 -9.03
N ALA A 251 -0.20 -19.93 -8.18
CA ALA A 251 -1.60 -19.99 -8.59
C ALA A 251 -2.11 -18.69 -9.23
N GLY A 252 -1.36 -17.59 -9.12
CA GLY A 252 -1.74 -16.28 -9.64
C GLY A 252 -2.94 -15.65 -8.95
N ILE A 253 -3.11 -15.91 -7.65
CA ILE A 253 -4.28 -15.44 -6.88
C ILE A 253 -4.32 -13.92 -6.80
N TYR A 254 -3.17 -13.30 -6.57
CA TYR A 254 -3.04 -11.86 -6.40
C TYR A 254 -2.25 -11.17 -7.51
N SER A 255 -1.31 -11.87 -8.14
CA SER A 255 -0.45 -11.32 -9.18
C SER A 255 -1.13 -11.22 -10.55
N LYS A 256 -2.16 -12.04 -10.80
CA LYS A 256 -2.94 -12.04 -12.05
C LYS A 256 -4.28 -11.34 -11.94
N SER A 257 -4.67 -10.87 -10.76
CA SER A 257 -5.90 -10.10 -10.56
C SER A 257 -5.71 -8.66 -11.05
N GLY A 258 -6.32 -8.32 -12.18
CA GLY A 258 -6.27 -6.97 -12.78
C GLY A 258 -7.14 -6.90 -14.01
#